data_108b9543ae8a4cbcc91b73749969d86c
#
_entry.id   108b9543ae8a4cbcc91b73749969d86c
#
_cell.length_a   1.000
_cell.length_b   1.000
_cell.length_c   1.000
_cell.angle_alpha   90.00
_cell.angle_beta   90.00
_cell.angle_gamma   90.00
#
_symmetry.space_group_name_H-M   'P 1'
#
loop_
_entity.id
_entity.type
_entity.pdbx_description
1 polymer ?
#
loop_
_entity_poly.entity_id
_entity_poly.type
_entity_poly.pdbx_seq_one_letter_code
_entity_poly.pdbx_strand_id
1 'polypeptide(L)'
;MSLSELLRPSSLEDFLGQKHLLSDNAPFRKLLEKGSIPHSFFFGPPGTGKTTLARIVASKLGFVFFEFNATTIKIDDIRKAVEQNKNSLSAPLIFIDEVHRLSKTQQEVLLPIMEKRLALVVGASTENPFFSLTGGIRSRSMLFEFLSLTVDDLTEAMQKAVKKLGVSIEDDAADYLIYSSAGDARAMLTLLDFGAKIENPLTLSTLKGLRPHGMSEGAAESETHYNLASAMIKSVRGSDVEASLHYLARLIAAGEEPRFIARRLSILASEDIGNANPNALTLASSVFSLTEKIGMPESRIMLAQLAIYLACSPKSNTAIIAIDARLVPVLSLSR
;
A
#
# COMPACT_ATOMS: atom_id res chain seq x y z
N MET A 1 -7.28 -7.67 -24.57
CA MET A 1 -6.27 -7.96 -23.53
C MET A 1 -5.41 -6.72 -23.37
N SER A 2 -5.25 -6.21 -22.15
CA SER A 2 -4.42 -5.02 -21.88
C SER A 2 -2.93 -5.35 -22.00
N LEU A 3 -2.10 -4.36 -22.27
CA LEU A 3 -0.66 -4.54 -22.34
C LEU A 3 -0.08 -5.12 -21.03
N SER A 4 -0.61 -4.67 -19.90
CA SER A 4 -0.25 -5.19 -18.58
C SER A 4 -0.62 -6.66 -18.35
N GLU A 5 -1.65 -7.17 -19.02
CA GLU A 5 -1.97 -8.60 -19.02
C GLU A 5 -1.07 -9.39 -19.97
N LEU A 6 -0.79 -8.83 -21.15
CA LEU A 6 0.04 -9.47 -22.17
C LEU A 6 1.50 -9.65 -21.70
N LEU A 7 2.01 -8.71 -20.92
CA LEU A 7 3.38 -8.70 -20.38
C LEU A 7 3.46 -9.22 -18.94
N ARG A 8 2.37 -9.80 -18.43
CA ARG A 8 2.37 -10.35 -17.08
C ARG A 8 3.38 -11.50 -16.99
N PRO A 9 4.35 -11.44 -16.06
CA PRO A 9 5.30 -12.53 -15.86
C PRO A 9 4.59 -13.86 -15.61
N SER A 10 5.06 -14.92 -16.25
CA SER A 10 4.57 -16.30 -16.08
C SER A 10 5.51 -17.17 -15.25
N SER A 11 6.74 -16.70 -15.02
CA SER A 11 7.77 -17.36 -14.25
C SER A 11 8.39 -16.41 -13.21
N LEU A 12 9.13 -16.95 -12.24
CA LEU A 12 9.86 -16.14 -11.26
C LEU A 12 11.05 -15.42 -11.88
N GLU A 13 11.62 -16.01 -12.91
CA GLU A 13 12.77 -15.47 -13.64
C GLU A 13 12.42 -14.20 -14.41
N ASP A 14 11.16 -14.10 -14.87
CA ASP A 14 10.64 -12.92 -15.55
C ASP A 14 10.07 -11.86 -14.59
N PHE A 15 9.96 -12.21 -13.30
CA PHE A 15 9.36 -11.34 -12.30
C PHE A 15 10.30 -10.19 -11.94
N LEU A 16 9.84 -8.96 -12.07
CA LEU A 16 10.63 -7.76 -11.79
C LEU A 16 10.45 -7.29 -10.35
N GLY A 17 11.56 -6.85 -9.77
CA GLY A 17 11.59 -6.33 -8.40
C GLY A 17 11.48 -7.40 -7.32
N GLN A 18 11.08 -6.97 -6.12
CA GLN A 18 10.85 -7.82 -4.93
C GLN A 18 12.04 -8.74 -4.57
N LYS A 19 13.28 -8.30 -4.78
CA LYS A 19 14.50 -9.09 -4.56
C LYS A 19 14.60 -9.65 -3.13
N HIS A 20 14.07 -8.95 -2.13
CA HIS A 20 14.03 -9.39 -0.73
C HIS A 20 13.13 -10.63 -0.52
N LEU A 21 12.15 -10.87 -1.40
CA LEU A 21 11.27 -12.05 -1.37
C LEU A 21 11.72 -13.15 -2.34
N LEU A 22 12.30 -12.77 -3.48
CA LEU A 22 12.45 -13.66 -4.64
C LEU A 22 13.91 -14.00 -4.98
N SER A 23 14.91 -13.40 -4.33
CA SER A 23 16.31 -13.84 -4.48
C SER A 23 16.49 -15.28 -3.98
N ASP A 24 17.49 -15.99 -4.49
CA ASP A 24 17.75 -17.41 -4.19
C ASP A 24 17.90 -17.71 -2.68
N ASN A 25 18.36 -16.72 -1.91
CA ASN A 25 18.52 -16.85 -0.47
C ASN A 25 17.29 -16.45 0.34
N ALA A 26 16.27 -15.84 -0.29
CA ALA A 26 15.09 -15.35 0.39
C ALA A 26 14.24 -16.52 0.95
N PRO A 27 13.71 -16.39 2.18
CA PRO A 27 12.90 -17.44 2.81
C PRO A 27 11.68 -17.85 1.98
N PHE A 28 10.97 -16.87 1.38
CA PHE A 28 9.81 -17.16 0.53
C PHE A 28 10.19 -17.99 -0.69
N ARG A 29 11.29 -17.63 -1.39
CA ARG A 29 11.81 -18.38 -2.55
C ARG A 29 12.12 -19.83 -2.18
N LYS A 30 12.84 -20.04 -1.05
CA LYS A 30 13.19 -21.37 -0.56
C LYS A 30 11.98 -22.23 -0.21
N LEU A 31 10.92 -21.62 0.37
CA LEU A 31 9.66 -22.32 0.65
C LEU A 31 8.97 -22.74 -0.64
N LEU A 32 8.92 -21.83 -1.62
CA LEU A 32 8.31 -22.11 -2.92
C LEU A 32 9.04 -23.22 -3.67
N GLU A 33 10.37 -23.26 -3.64
CA GLU A 33 11.17 -24.34 -4.26
C GLU A 33 10.99 -25.69 -3.59
N LYS A 34 10.73 -25.68 -2.27
CA LYS A 34 10.39 -26.92 -1.52
C LYS A 34 8.93 -27.34 -1.69
N GLY A 35 8.13 -26.63 -2.48
CA GLY A 35 6.71 -26.91 -2.67
C GLY A 35 5.86 -26.69 -1.41
N SER A 36 6.37 -25.95 -0.41
CA SER A 36 5.71 -25.75 0.88
C SER A 36 5.47 -24.27 1.16
N ILE A 37 4.43 -23.70 0.56
CA ILE A 37 4.02 -22.33 0.82
C ILE A 37 2.97 -22.28 1.92
N PRO A 38 3.12 -21.48 2.97
CA PRO A 38 2.08 -21.24 3.95
C PRO A 38 0.96 -20.38 3.34
N HIS A 39 -0.20 -20.32 4.00
CA HIS A 39 -1.19 -19.29 3.71
C HIS A 39 -0.51 -17.93 3.82
N SER A 40 -0.69 -17.07 2.83
CA SER A 40 0.15 -15.88 2.66
C SER A 40 -0.69 -14.65 2.35
N PHE A 41 -0.35 -13.53 2.97
CA PHE A 41 -0.95 -12.25 2.63
C PHE A 41 0.12 -11.29 2.14
N PHE A 42 -0.04 -10.85 0.90
CA PHE A 42 0.84 -9.92 0.21
C PHE A 42 0.30 -8.51 0.39
N PHE A 43 1.10 -7.58 0.90
CA PHE A 43 0.66 -6.20 1.07
C PHE A 43 1.70 -5.21 0.57
N GLY A 44 1.24 -4.04 0.16
CA GLY A 44 2.10 -2.98 -0.38
C GLY A 44 1.48 -2.28 -1.58
N PRO A 45 2.19 -1.31 -2.20
CA PRO A 45 1.67 -0.44 -3.25
C PRO A 45 1.04 -1.18 -4.42
N PRO A 46 0.09 -0.55 -5.16
CA PRO A 46 -0.49 -1.13 -6.35
C PRO A 46 0.58 -1.36 -7.44
N GLY A 47 0.28 -2.22 -8.42
CA GLY A 47 1.15 -2.47 -9.57
C GLY A 47 2.49 -3.17 -9.29
N THR A 48 2.75 -3.61 -8.06
CA THR A 48 4.02 -4.25 -7.64
C THR A 48 4.08 -5.76 -7.86
N GLY A 49 3.03 -6.37 -8.42
CA GLY A 49 3.04 -7.79 -8.83
C GLY A 49 2.39 -8.79 -7.87
N LYS A 50 1.66 -8.37 -6.81
CA LYS A 50 1.04 -9.26 -5.81
C LYS A 50 0.19 -10.39 -6.43
N THR A 51 -0.77 -10.02 -7.29
CA THR A 51 -1.62 -11.01 -8.01
C THR A 51 -0.80 -11.87 -8.97
N THR A 52 0.22 -11.28 -9.61
CA THR A 52 1.12 -12.00 -10.52
C THR A 52 1.90 -13.09 -9.78
N LEU A 53 2.48 -12.76 -8.61
CA LEU A 53 3.19 -13.74 -7.81
C LEU A 53 2.27 -14.87 -7.33
N ALA A 54 1.03 -14.56 -6.93
CA ALA A 54 0.06 -15.59 -6.54
C ALA A 54 -0.25 -16.56 -7.70
N ARG A 55 -0.37 -16.06 -8.92
CA ARG A 55 -0.56 -16.90 -10.12
C ARG A 55 0.67 -17.76 -10.44
N ILE A 56 1.87 -17.20 -10.32
CA ILE A 56 3.12 -17.96 -10.50
C ILE A 56 3.24 -19.07 -9.46
N VAL A 57 2.92 -18.77 -8.19
CA VAL A 57 2.88 -19.78 -7.12
C VAL A 57 1.90 -20.92 -7.47
N ALA A 58 0.68 -20.56 -7.90
CA ALA A 58 -0.32 -21.55 -8.29
C ALA A 58 0.17 -22.43 -9.43
N SER A 59 0.70 -21.84 -10.48
CA SER A 59 1.23 -22.56 -11.65
C SER A 59 2.41 -23.47 -11.28
N LYS A 60 3.38 -22.94 -10.53
CA LYS A 60 4.59 -23.69 -10.14
C LYS A 60 4.28 -24.88 -9.24
N LEU A 61 3.27 -24.77 -8.38
CA LEU A 61 2.89 -25.83 -7.44
C LEU A 61 1.70 -26.68 -7.93
N GLY A 62 1.20 -26.44 -9.14
CA GLY A 62 0.11 -27.21 -9.72
C GLY A 62 -1.25 -26.99 -9.06
N PHE A 63 -1.48 -25.84 -8.44
CA PHE A 63 -2.77 -25.48 -7.87
C PHE A 63 -3.75 -24.97 -8.92
N VAL A 64 -5.04 -25.25 -8.74
CA VAL A 64 -6.12 -24.60 -9.48
C VAL A 64 -6.36 -23.21 -8.89
N PHE A 65 -6.18 -22.17 -9.69
CA PHE A 65 -6.24 -20.78 -9.23
C PHE A 65 -7.66 -20.21 -9.29
N PHE A 66 -8.21 -19.83 -8.15
CA PHE A 66 -9.47 -19.13 -8.01
C PHE A 66 -9.22 -17.69 -7.54
N GLU A 67 -9.66 -16.72 -8.31
CA GLU A 67 -9.47 -15.30 -8.00
C GLU A 67 -10.78 -14.65 -7.59
N PHE A 68 -10.77 -14.02 -6.44
CA PHE A 68 -11.91 -13.31 -5.86
C PHE A 68 -11.50 -11.91 -5.42
N ASN A 69 -12.47 -11.01 -5.31
CA ASN A 69 -12.29 -9.71 -4.69
C ASN A 69 -13.10 -9.67 -3.38
N ALA A 70 -12.50 -9.20 -2.29
CA ALA A 70 -13.11 -9.19 -0.96
C ALA A 70 -14.44 -8.42 -0.90
N THR A 71 -14.62 -7.40 -1.77
CA THR A 71 -15.83 -6.57 -1.81
C THR A 71 -17.02 -7.25 -2.48
N THR A 72 -16.77 -8.23 -3.36
CA THR A 72 -17.81 -8.89 -4.16
C THR A 72 -17.98 -10.36 -3.86
N ILE A 73 -17.00 -10.99 -3.20
CA ILE A 73 -17.01 -12.42 -2.89
C ILE A 73 -18.18 -12.79 -1.97
N LYS A 74 -18.91 -13.84 -2.35
CA LYS A 74 -19.92 -14.48 -1.48
C LYS A 74 -19.30 -15.71 -0.79
N ILE A 75 -19.82 -16.02 0.39
CA ILE A 75 -19.38 -17.19 1.16
C ILE A 75 -19.51 -18.49 0.34
N ASP A 76 -20.60 -18.58 -0.43
CA ASP A 76 -20.87 -19.76 -1.27
C ASP A 76 -19.86 -19.92 -2.41
N ASP A 77 -19.25 -18.83 -2.90
CA ASP A 77 -18.24 -18.90 -3.96
C ASP A 77 -16.97 -19.57 -3.41
N ILE A 78 -16.59 -19.23 -2.17
CA ILE A 78 -15.45 -19.87 -1.48
C ILE A 78 -15.71 -21.37 -1.30
N ARG A 79 -16.91 -21.73 -0.81
CA ARG A 79 -17.29 -23.13 -0.60
C ARG A 79 -17.28 -23.93 -1.89
N LYS A 80 -17.86 -23.38 -2.97
CA LYS A 80 -17.88 -24.02 -4.29
C LYS A 80 -16.47 -24.25 -4.83
N ALA A 81 -15.56 -23.29 -4.71
CA ALA A 81 -14.17 -23.45 -5.15
C ALA A 81 -13.47 -24.62 -4.44
N VAL A 82 -13.74 -24.82 -3.15
CA VAL A 82 -13.20 -25.94 -2.38
C VAL A 82 -13.87 -27.26 -2.79
N GLU A 83 -15.21 -27.29 -2.89
CA GLU A 83 -15.97 -28.50 -3.21
C GLU A 83 -15.68 -29.04 -4.62
N GLN A 84 -15.60 -28.16 -5.62
CA GLN A 84 -15.29 -28.54 -7.00
C GLN A 84 -13.94 -29.23 -7.15
N ASN A 85 -13.02 -28.99 -6.21
CA ASN A 85 -11.67 -29.58 -6.26
C ASN A 85 -11.43 -30.67 -5.21
N LYS A 86 -12.46 -31.07 -4.45
CA LYS A 86 -12.35 -32.07 -3.38
C LYS A 86 -11.87 -33.46 -3.89
N ASN A 87 -12.20 -33.79 -5.13
CA ASN A 87 -11.81 -35.04 -5.78
C ASN A 87 -10.75 -34.82 -6.88
N SER A 88 -10.19 -33.60 -7.00
CA SER A 88 -9.15 -33.31 -7.96
C SER A 88 -7.77 -33.69 -7.43
N LEU A 89 -6.88 -34.07 -8.32
CA LEU A 89 -5.46 -34.30 -8.00
C LEU A 89 -4.74 -32.97 -7.67
N SER A 90 -5.31 -31.83 -8.10
CA SER A 90 -4.76 -30.51 -7.88
C SER A 90 -5.57 -29.79 -6.81
N ALA A 91 -4.91 -29.39 -5.72
CA ALA A 91 -5.55 -28.60 -4.67
C ALA A 91 -5.89 -27.19 -5.16
N PRO A 92 -6.95 -26.54 -4.63
CA PRO A 92 -7.28 -25.15 -4.99
C PRO A 92 -6.36 -24.16 -4.29
N LEU A 93 -5.98 -23.07 -5.00
CA LEU A 93 -5.47 -21.84 -4.44
C LEU A 93 -6.56 -20.78 -4.53
N ILE A 94 -7.00 -20.31 -3.39
CA ILE A 94 -7.98 -19.23 -3.27
C ILE A 94 -7.20 -17.93 -3.10
N PHE A 95 -7.20 -17.10 -4.15
CA PHE A 95 -6.64 -15.76 -4.12
C PHE A 95 -7.74 -14.74 -3.85
N ILE A 96 -7.54 -13.87 -2.86
CA ILE A 96 -8.49 -12.81 -2.49
C ILE A 96 -7.79 -11.46 -2.59
N ASP A 97 -8.23 -10.64 -3.53
CA ASP A 97 -7.77 -9.25 -3.64
C ASP A 97 -8.50 -8.34 -2.65
N GLU A 98 -7.86 -7.25 -2.23
CA GLU A 98 -8.35 -6.29 -1.24
C GLU A 98 -8.74 -6.95 0.11
N VAL A 99 -7.94 -7.92 0.56
CA VAL A 99 -8.23 -8.77 1.72
C VAL A 99 -8.52 -7.99 3.01
N HIS A 100 -8.04 -6.75 3.14
CA HIS A 100 -8.34 -5.85 4.26
C HIS A 100 -9.83 -5.47 4.35
N ARG A 101 -10.60 -5.68 3.27
CA ARG A 101 -12.05 -5.43 3.20
C ARG A 101 -12.92 -6.66 3.53
N LEU A 102 -12.30 -7.80 3.87
CA LEU A 102 -13.06 -8.97 4.29
C LEU A 102 -13.81 -8.71 5.60
N SER A 103 -15.10 -8.98 5.59
CA SER A 103 -15.93 -8.98 6.80
C SER A 103 -15.49 -10.11 7.77
N LYS A 104 -15.78 -9.97 9.05
CA LYS A 104 -15.49 -11.02 10.05
C LYS A 104 -16.12 -12.36 9.67
N THR A 105 -17.36 -12.35 9.16
CA THR A 105 -18.06 -13.57 8.73
C THR A 105 -17.36 -14.27 7.55
N GLN A 106 -16.86 -13.51 6.57
CA GLN A 106 -16.07 -14.08 5.47
C GLN A 106 -14.76 -14.69 5.99
N GLN A 107 -14.10 -14.05 6.94
CA GLN A 107 -12.88 -14.55 7.56
C GLN A 107 -13.14 -15.84 8.38
N GLU A 108 -14.27 -15.94 9.07
CA GLU A 108 -14.66 -17.15 9.81
C GLU A 108 -14.87 -18.35 8.89
N VAL A 109 -15.33 -18.14 7.66
CA VAL A 109 -15.47 -19.21 6.66
C VAL A 109 -14.11 -19.67 6.11
N LEU A 110 -13.15 -18.76 5.99
CA LEU A 110 -11.79 -19.09 5.55
C LEU A 110 -11.02 -19.91 6.61
N LEU A 111 -11.27 -19.68 7.89
CA LEU A 111 -10.53 -20.30 8.99
C LEU A 111 -10.52 -21.84 8.92
N PRO A 112 -11.68 -22.55 8.85
CA PRO A 112 -11.67 -24.01 8.73
C PRO A 112 -11.02 -24.52 7.42
N ILE A 113 -11.06 -23.74 6.34
CA ILE A 113 -10.39 -24.09 5.07
C ILE A 113 -8.87 -24.07 5.27
N MET A 114 -8.36 -23.07 5.97
CA MET A 114 -6.94 -22.93 6.29
C MET A 114 -6.48 -24.01 7.29
N GLU A 115 -7.25 -24.27 8.34
CA GLU A 115 -6.95 -25.27 9.37
C GLU A 115 -6.85 -26.68 8.80
N LYS A 116 -7.81 -27.05 7.97
CA LYS A 116 -7.88 -28.39 7.33
C LYS A 116 -7.06 -28.47 6.06
N ARG A 117 -6.39 -27.40 5.67
CA ARG A 117 -5.63 -27.30 4.41
C ARG A 117 -6.41 -27.73 3.17
N LEU A 118 -7.69 -27.38 3.12
CA LEU A 118 -8.58 -27.70 1.99
C LEU A 118 -8.25 -26.88 0.76
N ALA A 119 -7.64 -25.71 0.95
CA ALA A 119 -7.11 -24.84 -0.09
C ALA A 119 -5.89 -24.07 0.44
N LEU A 120 -4.99 -23.67 -0.44
CA LEU A 120 -4.01 -22.64 -0.14
C LEU A 120 -4.71 -21.28 -0.24
N VAL A 121 -4.69 -20.49 0.83
CA VAL A 121 -5.26 -19.13 0.82
C VAL A 121 -4.13 -18.13 0.65
N VAL A 122 -4.25 -17.28 -0.37
CA VAL A 122 -3.35 -16.17 -0.64
C VAL A 122 -4.20 -14.91 -0.75
N GLY A 123 -3.87 -13.87 0.01
CA GLY A 123 -4.57 -12.59 -0.07
C GLY A 123 -3.66 -11.49 -0.56
N ALA A 124 -4.22 -10.46 -1.20
CA ALA A 124 -3.52 -9.23 -1.54
C ALA A 124 -4.20 -8.02 -0.91
N SER A 125 -3.40 -7.01 -0.56
CA SER A 125 -3.87 -5.75 0.01
C SER A 125 -2.96 -4.60 -0.40
N THR A 126 -3.51 -3.40 -0.53
CA THR A 126 -2.72 -2.17 -0.64
C THR A 126 -2.22 -1.68 0.71
N GLU A 127 -2.90 -2.05 1.80
CA GLU A 127 -2.56 -1.70 3.17
C GLU A 127 -2.08 -2.94 3.94
N ASN A 128 -1.35 -2.72 5.05
CA ASN A 128 -0.96 -3.83 5.92
C ASN A 128 -2.21 -4.49 6.54
N PRO A 129 -2.53 -5.74 6.18
CA PRO A 129 -3.76 -6.38 6.62
C PRO A 129 -3.70 -6.90 8.05
N PHE A 130 -2.59 -6.71 8.77
CA PHE A 130 -2.42 -7.21 10.14
C PHE A 130 -3.54 -6.79 11.07
N PHE A 131 -4.03 -5.55 10.96
CA PHE A 131 -5.07 -5.02 11.84
C PHE A 131 -6.49 -5.38 11.40
N SER A 132 -6.70 -5.71 10.14
CA SER A 132 -8.01 -6.10 9.58
C SER A 132 -8.27 -7.60 9.67
N LEU A 133 -7.22 -8.42 9.73
CA LEU A 133 -7.31 -9.86 9.87
C LEU A 133 -7.53 -10.29 11.32
N THR A 134 -8.42 -11.27 11.52
CA THR A 134 -8.67 -11.88 12.84
C THR A 134 -7.44 -12.64 13.33
N GLY A 135 -7.33 -12.78 14.67
CA GLY A 135 -6.22 -13.52 15.30
C GLY A 135 -6.10 -14.97 14.79
N GLY A 136 -7.23 -15.61 14.49
CA GLY A 136 -7.26 -16.97 13.94
C GLY A 136 -6.57 -17.09 12.57
N ILE A 137 -6.82 -16.15 11.67
CA ILE A 137 -6.18 -16.11 10.37
C ILE A 137 -4.70 -15.75 10.49
N ARG A 138 -4.37 -14.73 11.30
CA ARG A 138 -2.97 -14.29 11.49
C ARG A 138 -2.06 -15.38 12.02
N SER A 139 -2.54 -16.19 12.96
CA SER A 139 -1.75 -17.29 13.54
C SER A 139 -1.45 -18.44 12.56
N ARG A 140 -2.14 -18.49 11.40
CA ARG A 140 -2.03 -19.55 10.38
C ARG A 140 -1.47 -19.08 9.07
N SER A 141 -1.05 -17.84 8.98
CA SER A 141 -0.57 -17.21 7.75
C SER A 141 0.70 -16.41 7.97
N MET A 142 1.37 -16.10 6.87
CA MET A 142 2.52 -15.20 6.83
C MET A 142 2.20 -13.95 6.05
N LEU A 143 2.77 -12.84 6.46
CA LEU A 143 2.64 -11.54 5.81
C LEU A 143 3.93 -11.27 5.02
N PHE A 144 3.79 -10.88 3.77
CA PHE A 144 4.90 -10.53 2.89
C PHE A 144 4.68 -9.13 2.33
N GLU A 145 5.61 -8.25 2.61
CA GLU A 145 5.57 -6.88 2.13
C GLU A 145 6.10 -6.80 0.71
N PHE A 146 5.37 -6.10 -0.16
CA PHE A 146 5.78 -5.75 -1.51
C PHE A 146 6.21 -4.29 -1.53
N LEU A 147 7.41 -4.04 -1.99
CA LEU A 147 7.97 -2.70 -2.13
C LEU A 147 7.61 -2.11 -3.51
N SER A 148 7.57 -0.79 -3.61
CA SER A 148 7.48 -0.11 -4.90
C SER A 148 8.59 -0.59 -5.83
N LEU A 149 8.29 -0.70 -7.13
CA LEU A 149 9.31 -1.04 -8.12
C LEU A 149 10.31 0.11 -8.25
N THR A 150 11.58 -0.25 -8.42
CA THR A 150 12.65 0.72 -8.63
C THR A 150 12.59 1.30 -10.04
N VAL A 151 13.32 2.39 -10.27
CA VAL A 151 13.49 2.97 -11.61
C VAL A 151 14.04 1.93 -12.58
N ASP A 152 15.01 1.11 -12.15
CA ASP A 152 15.59 0.05 -12.97
C ASP A 152 14.57 -1.03 -13.34
N ASP A 153 13.74 -1.47 -12.36
CA ASP A 153 12.68 -2.45 -12.60
C ASP A 153 11.64 -1.92 -13.61
N LEU A 154 11.26 -0.65 -13.50
CA LEU A 154 10.32 0.00 -14.41
C LEU A 154 10.93 0.22 -15.80
N THR A 155 12.21 0.57 -15.87
CA THR A 155 12.92 0.72 -17.13
C THR A 155 12.96 -0.61 -17.90
N GLU A 156 13.25 -1.71 -17.22
CA GLU A 156 13.23 -3.04 -17.80
C GLU A 156 11.82 -3.43 -18.30
N ALA A 157 10.78 -3.15 -17.47
CA ALA A 157 9.40 -3.40 -17.87
C ALA A 157 9.00 -2.58 -19.10
N MET A 158 9.37 -1.29 -19.15
CA MET A 158 9.10 -0.41 -20.26
C MET A 158 9.80 -0.88 -21.55
N GLN A 159 11.07 -1.26 -21.46
CA GLN A 159 11.83 -1.75 -22.63
C GLN A 159 11.21 -3.02 -23.23
N LYS A 160 10.77 -3.96 -22.36
CA LYS A 160 10.03 -5.16 -22.79
C LYS A 160 8.72 -4.79 -23.49
N ALA A 161 8.03 -3.77 -22.98
CA ALA A 161 6.76 -3.29 -23.52
C ALA A 161 6.92 -2.59 -24.86
N VAL A 162 7.86 -1.66 -24.97
CA VAL A 162 8.22 -0.94 -26.22
C VAL A 162 8.60 -1.93 -27.34
N LYS A 163 9.46 -2.91 -27.01
CA LYS A 163 9.82 -3.97 -27.94
C LYS A 163 8.62 -4.82 -28.38
N LYS A 164 7.72 -5.14 -27.47
CA LYS A 164 6.51 -5.93 -27.76
C LYS A 164 5.52 -5.20 -28.63
N LEU A 165 5.38 -3.89 -28.44
CA LEU A 165 4.50 -3.03 -29.24
C LEU A 165 5.11 -2.66 -30.60
N GLY A 166 6.43 -2.77 -30.76
CA GLY A 166 7.12 -2.33 -31.98
C GLY A 166 7.11 -0.82 -32.16
N VAL A 167 7.07 -0.07 -31.07
CA VAL A 167 7.07 1.41 -31.08
C VAL A 167 8.43 1.94 -30.63
N SER A 168 8.71 3.20 -30.96
CA SER A 168 9.82 3.97 -30.39
C SER A 168 9.29 5.01 -29.39
N ILE A 169 10.12 5.41 -28.46
CA ILE A 169 9.80 6.40 -27.44
C ILE A 169 10.96 7.38 -27.31
N GLU A 170 10.67 8.67 -27.18
CA GLU A 170 11.67 9.69 -26.90
C GLU A 170 12.18 9.61 -25.47
N ASP A 171 13.43 10.03 -25.21
CA ASP A 171 14.08 9.87 -23.88
C ASP A 171 13.30 10.60 -22.77
N ASP A 172 12.84 11.83 -23.02
CA ASP A 172 12.06 12.60 -22.08
C ASP A 172 10.66 12.01 -21.81
N ALA A 173 10.07 11.37 -22.83
CA ALA A 173 8.83 10.62 -22.70
C ALA A 173 9.02 9.33 -21.88
N ALA A 174 10.15 8.65 -22.08
CA ALA A 174 10.53 7.47 -21.30
C ALA A 174 10.73 7.82 -19.82
N ASP A 175 11.47 8.88 -19.53
CA ASP A 175 11.66 9.41 -18.19
C ASP A 175 10.32 9.76 -17.54
N TYR A 176 9.45 10.45 -18.27
CA TYR A 176 8.13 10.80 -17.77
C TYR A 176 7.28 9.56 -17.43
N LEU A 177 7.28 8.53 -18.28
CA LEU A 177 6.57 7.27 -18.01
C LEU A 177 7.03 6.62 -16.71
N ILE A 178 8.34 6.54 -16.51
CA ILE A 178 8.95 5.90 -15.34
C ILE A 178 8.62 6.71 -14.07
N TYR A 179 8.96 8.00 -14.07
CA TYR A 179 8.80 8.83 -12.87
C TYR A 179 7.33 9.10 -12.53
N SER A 180 6.44 9.28 -13.54
CA SER A 180 5.02 9.52 -13.31
C SER A 180 4.24 8.32 -12.81
N SER A 181 4.81 7.10 -12.91
CA SER A 181 4.15 5.87 -12.47
C SER A 181 4.37 5.51 -11.00
N ALA A 182 5.34 6.15 -10.34
CA ALA A 182 5.59 6.01 -8.91
C ALA A 182 5.78 4.56 -8.40
N GLY A 183 6.45 3.73 -9.18
CA GLY A 183 6.66 2.33 -8.82
C GLY A 183 5.50 1.40 -9.19
N ASP A 184 4.45 1.90 -9.86
CA ASP A 184 3.31 1.12 -10.36
C ASP A 184 3.51 0.74 -11.84
N ALA A 185 3.96 -0.50 -12.09
CA ALA A 185 4.14 -1.00 -13.47
C ALA A 185 2.83 -1.07 -14.26
N ARG A 186 1.68 -1.33 -13.61
CA ARG A 186 0.38 -1.39 -14.30
C ARG A 186 -0.01 -0.01 -14.83
N ALA A 187 0.18 1.02 -14.00
CA ALA A 187 -0.10 2.39 -14.38
C ALA A 187 0.81 2.86 -15.54
N MET A 188 2.11 2.52 -15.47
CA MET A 188 3.08 2.79 -16.53
C MET A 188 2.70 2.11 -17.84
N LEU A 189 2.46 0.80 -17.81
CA LEU A 189 2.11 0.02 -19.01
C LEU A 189 0.77 0.46 -19.60
N THR A 190 -0.18 0.90 -18.79
CA THR A 190 -1.46 1.43 -19.27
C THR A 190 -1.24 2.75 -20.03
N LEU A 191 -0.44 3.67 -19.48
CA LEU A 191 -0.15 4.94 -20.14
C LEU A 191 0.62 4.73 -21.44
N LEU A 192 1.60 3.81 -21.44
CA LEU A 192 2.33 3.42 -22.64
C LEU A 192 1.43 2.81 -23.73
N ASP A 193 0.52 1.89 -23.35
CA ASP A 193 -0.42 1.25 -24.29
C ASP A 193 -1.34 2.26 -24.99
N PHE A 194 -1.85 3.25 -24.24
CA PHE A 194 -2.68 4.31 -24.83
C PHE A 194 -1.87 5.30 -25.64
N GLY A 195 -0.69 5.71 -25.19
CA GLY A 195 0.17 6.61 -25.92
C GLY A 195 0.62 6.03 -27.26
N ALA A 196 1.03 4.77 -27.28
CA ALA A 196 1.45 4.05 -28.46
C ALA A 196 0.36 3.87 -29.54
N LYS A 197 -0.91 4.00 -29.16
CA LYS A 197 -2.05 4.00 -30.10
C LYS A 197 -2.29 5.36 -30.75
N ILE A 198 -1.72 6.43 -30.20
CA ILE A 198 -1.90 7.79 -30.69
C ILE A 198 -0.78 8.15 -31.68
N GLU A 199 0.46 7.88 -31.31
CA GLU A 199 1.62 8.24 -32.15
C GLU A 199 2.83 7.32 -31.96
N ASN A 200 3.72 7.33 -32.95
CA ASN A 200 5.01 6.64 -32.95
C ASN A 200 6.02 7.46 -33.78
N PRO A 201 7.14 7.99 -33.23
CA PRO A 201 7.60 7.81 -31.84
C PRO A 201 6.68 8.45 -30.80
N LEU A 202 6.63 7.85 -29.59
CA LEU A 202 5.86 8.36 -28.48
C LEU A 202 6.56 9.56 -27.85
N THR A 203 5.84 10.70 -27.77
CA THR A 203 6.38 11.97 -27.27
C THR A 203 5.90 12.31 -25.85
N LEU A 204 6.64 13.19 -25.18
CA LEU A 204 6.27 13.72 -23.87
C LEU A 204 4.93 14.47 -23.91
N SER A 205 4.65 15.21 -25.00
CA SER A 205 3.42 15.99 -25.14
C SER A 205 2.17 15.10 -25.13
N THR A 206 2.23 13.96 -25.80
CA THR A 206 1.14 12.97 -25.85
C THR A 206 0.92 12.33 -24.48
N LEU A 207 1.99 11.95 -23.80
CA LEU A 207 1.88 11.37 -22.46
C LEU A 207 1.28 12.35 -21.45
N LYS A 208 1.72 13.61 -21.45
CA LYS A 208 1.14 14.67 -20.63
C LYS A 208 -0.30 14.99 -20.98
N GLY A 209 -0.67 14.91 -22.27
CA GLY A 209 -2.06 15.05 -22.70
C GLY A 209 -2.98 13.95 -22.17
N LEU A 210 -2.48 12.72 -22.08
CA LEU A 210 -3.22 11.58 -21.51
C LEU A 210 -3.27 11.60 -19.97
N ARG A 211 -2.21 12.07 -19.33
CA ARG A 211 -2.09 12.16 -17.89
C ARG A 211 -1.36 13.45 -17.51
N PRO A 212 -2.08 14.58 -17.35
CA PRO A 212 -1.49 15.90 -17.06
C PRO A 212 -0.71 15.93 -15.73
N HIS A 213 -1.14 15.13 -14.75
CA HIS A 213 -0.48 14.98 -13.46
C HIS A 213 0.04 13.55 -13.33
N GLY A 214 1.33 13.38 -13.10
CA GLY A 214 1.91 12.07 -12.88
C GLY A 214 1.38 11.44 -11.60
N MET A 215 1.27 10.11 -11.56
CA MET A 215 1.01 9.39 -10.29
C MET A 215 2.21 9.53 -9.33
N SER A 216 3.37 9.95 -9.81
CA SER A 216 4.54 10.31 -8.99
C SER A 216 4.34 11.62 -8.26
N GLU A 217 3.45 12.51 -8.74
CA GLU A 217 2.97 13.58 -7.87
C GLU A 217 2.25 12.97 -6.67
N GLY A 218 1.55 11.84 -6.79
CA GLY A 218 0.95 11.08 -5.68
C GLY A 218 1.89 10.14 -4.91
N ALA A 219 3.00 9.66 -5.41
CA ALA A 219 3.89 8.72 -4.69
C ALA A 219 5.28 9.28 -4.38
N ALA A 220 5.83 10.15 -5.19
CA ALA A 220 6.81 11.16 -4.73
C ALA A 220 6.11 12.12 -3.78
N GLU A 221 4.80 12.36 -3.95
CA GLU A 221 3.92 12.96 -2.97
C GLU A 221 3.75 12.08 -1.74
N SER A 222 3.54 10.79 -1.77
CA SER A 222 3.39 10.01 -0.54
C SER A 222 4.71 9.96 0.25
N GLU A 223 5.86 9.88 -0.38
CA GLU A 223 7.16 10.05 0.29
C GLU A 223 7.42 11.52 0.61
N THR A 224 7.05 12.46 -0.28
CA THR A 224 7.10 13.90 -0.04
C THR A 224 6.03 14.31 0.96
N HIS A 225 4.80 13.80 0.90
CA HIS A 225 3.74 14.02 1.89
C HIS A 225 4.11 13.47 3.26
N TYR A 226 4.70 12.27 3.32
CA TYR A 226 5.20 11.72 4.57
C TYR A 226 6.38 12.52 5.11
N ASN A 227 7.28 12.97 4.24
CA ASN A 227 8.39 13.85 4.57
C ASN A 227 7.92 15.25 4.99
N LEU A 228 6.94 15.84 4.29
CA LEU A 228 6.31 17.10 4.65
C LEU A 228 5.55 17.02 5.97
N ALA A 229 4.78 15.95 6.19
CA ALA A 229 4.08 15.72 7.44
C ALA A 229 5.06 15.52 8.60
N SER A 230 6.15 14.78 8.38
CA SER A 230 7.23 14.61 9.35
C SER A 230 7.95 15.92 9.66
N ALA A 231 8.21 16.73 8.62
CA ALA A 231 8.82 18.06 8.78
C ALA A 231 7.90 19.01 9.56
N MET A 232 6.60 19.04 9.25
CA MET A 232 5.60 19.80 10.02
C MET A 232 5.59 19.39 11.49
N ILE A 233 5.55 18.08 11.78
CA ILE A 233 5.57 17.57 13.16
C ILE A 233 6.85 17.99 13.88
N LYS A 234 8.02 17.84 13.23
CA LYS A 234 9.32 18.23 13.80
C LYS A 234 9.38 19.72 14.07
N SER A 235 8.83 20.57 13.19
CA SER A 235 8.76 22.03 13.36
C SER A 235 7.88 22.40 14.55
N VAL A 236 6.69 21.79 14.68
CA VAL A 236 5.81 21.99 15.85
C VAL A 236 6.49 21.52 17.14
N ARG A 237 7.17 20.38 17.12
CA ARG A 237 7.95 19.87 18.26
C ARG A 237 9.10 20.82 18.64
N GLY A 238 9.75 21.41 17.65
CA GLY A 238 10.80 22.41 17.82
C GLY A 238 10.28 23.81 18.19
N SER A 239 8.95 24.00 18.34
CA SER A 239 8.32 25.29 18.62
C SER A 239 8.57 26.37 17.55
N ASP A 240 8.82 25.94 16.30
CA ASP A 240 8.99 26.82 15.14
C ASP A 240 7.63 26.99 14.43
N VAL A 241 6.96 28.12 14.70
CA VAL A 241 5.64 28.42 14.15
C VAL A 241 5.71 28.65 12.63
N GLU A 242 6.72 29.39 12.16
CA GLU A 242 6.87 29.72 10.74
C GLU A 242 7.11 28.46 9.89
N ALA A 243 8.04 27.63 10.31
CA ALA A 243 8.28 26.35 9.64
C ALA A 243 7.05 25.42 9.70
N SER A 244 6.32 25.41 10.83
CA SER A 244 5.10 24.61 10.98
C SER A 244 4.03 25.01 9.96
N LEU A 245 3.79 26.32 9.80
CA LEU A 245 2.85 26.87 8.82
C LEU A 245 3.33 26.69 7.38
N HIS A 246 4.64 26.81 7.13
CA HIS A 246 5.22 26.57 5.82
C HIS A 246 4.96 25.13 5.35
N TYR A 247 5.26 24.14 6.19
CA TYR A 247 5.03 22.73 5.84
C TYR A 247 3.54 22.37 5.80
N LEU A 248 2.70 22.95 6.64
CA LEU A 248 1.25 22.82 6.56
C LEU A 248 0.70 23.36 5.22
N ALA A 249 1.14 24.56 4.80
CA ALA A 249 0.74 25.13 3.52
C ALA A 249 1.16 24.28 2.33
N ARG A 250 2.36 23.69 2.38
CA ARG A 250 2.85 22.76 1.36
C ARG A 250 2.04 21.47 1.30
N LEU A 251 1.65 20.89 2.45
CA LEU A 251 0.76 19.74 2.52
C LEU A 251 -0.60 20.04 1.87
N ILE A 252 -1.19 21.20 2.19
CA ILE A 252 -2.46 21.63 1.63
C ILE A 252 -2.34 21.87 0.12
N ALA A 253 -1.27 22.55 -0.33
CA ALA A 253 -1.02 22.83 -1.76
C ALA A 253 -0.75 21.54 -2.56
N ALA A 254 -0.16 20.54 -1.94
CA ALA A 254 0.05 19.22 -2.52
C ALA A 254 -1.24 18.35 -2.54
N GLY A 255 -2.37 18.86 -2.06
CA GLY A 255 -3.66 18.14 -2.09
C GLY A 255 -3.84 17.10 -0.99
N GLU A 256 -3.03 17.16 0.09
CA GLU A 256 -3.16 16.21 1.19
C GLU A 256 -4.54 16.28 1.85
N GLU A 257 -5.09 15.13 2.20
CA GLU A 257 -6.39 15.05 2.83
C GLU A 257 -6.42 15.81 4.17
N PRO A 258 -7.30 16.80 4.35
CA PRO A 258 -7.34 17.61 5.58
C PRO A 258 -7.49 16.76 6.84
N ARG A 259 -8.21 15.63 6.74
CA ARG A 259 -8.39 14.66 7.80
C ARG A 259 -7.07 13.98 8.20
N PHE A 260 -6.21 13.67 7.24
CA PHE A 260 -4.87 13.12 7.51
C PHE A 260 -4.03 14.11 8.32
N ILE A 261 -3.99 15.39 7.88
CA ILE A 261 -3.26 16.46 8.58
C ILE A 261 -3.79 16.63 10.01
N ALA A 262 -5.12 16.71 10.18
CA ALA A 262 -5.75 16.81 11.49
C ALA A 262 -5.43 15.64 12.42
N ARG A 263 -5.41 14.40 11.87
CA ARG A 263 -5.01 13.20 12.61
C ARG A 263 -3.57 13.28 13.10
N ARG A 264 -2.64 13.71 12.25
CA ARG A 264 -1.22 13.84 12.62
C ARG A 264 -1.01 14.87 13.72
N LEU A 265 -1.70 16.03 13.66
CA LEU A 265 -1.67 17.06 14.70
C LEU A 265 -2.32 16.57 16.01
N SER A 266 -3.37 15.75 15.93
CA SER A 266 -4.03 15.20 17.14
C SER A 266 -3.12 14.19 17.87
N ILE A 267 -2.38 13.38 17.12
CA ILE A 267 -1.38 12.47 17.71
C ILE A 267 -0.28 13.27 18.41
N LEU A 268 0.27 14.30 17.74
CA LEU A 268 1.29 15.20 18.29
C LEU A 268 0.80 15.90 19.56
N ALA A 269 -0.47 16.32 19.61
CA ALA A 269 -1.05 16.93 20.80
C ALA A 269 -0.97 16.02 22.04
N SER A 270 -1.08 14.71 21.88
CA SER A 270 -0.92 13.72 22.96
C SER A 270 0.53 13.31 23.20
N GLU A 271 1.30 13.13 22.11
CA GLU A 271 2.67 12.60 22.15
C GLU A 271 3.67 13.62 22.68
N ASP A 272 3.64 14.85 22.15
CA ASP A 272 4.68 15.87 22.36
C ASP A 272 4.23 17.01 23.30
N ILE A 273 2.93 17.25 23.44
CA ILE A 273 2.39 18.26 24.36
C ILE A 273 1.87 17.57 25.63
N GLY A 274 1.02 16.57 25.48
CA GLY A 274 0.52 15.75 26.57
C GLY A 274 -0.06 16.56 27.73
N ASN A 275 0.31 16.19 28.95
CA ASN A 275 -0.15 16.81 30.18
C ASN A 275 0.49 18.19 30.48
N ALA A 276 1.49 18.64 29.71
CA ALA A 276 2.01 19.99 29.85
C ALA A 276 0.98 21.06 29.42
N ASN A 277 0.07 20.71 28.50
CA ASN A 277 -1.09 21.50 28.13
C ASN A 277 -2.26 20.59 27.72
N PRO A 278 -3.10 20.13 28.67
CA PRO A 278 -4.21 19.20 28.37
C PRO A 278 -5.21 19.73 27.35
N ASN A 279 -5.36 21.06 27.23
CA ASN A 279 -6.27 21.68 26.25
C ASN A 279 -5.83 21.43 24.80
N ALA A 280 -4.56 21.07 24.57
CA ALA A 280 -4.06 20.77 23.23
C ALA A 280 -4.83 19.61 22.59
N LEU A 281 -5.08 18.52 23.33
CA LEU A 281 -5.84 17.39 22.83
C LEU A 281 -7.32 17.72 22.59
N THR A 282 -7.93 18.53 23.47
CA THR A 282 -9.31 18.99 23.32
C THR A 282 -9.48 19.84 22.06
N LEU A 283 -8.55 20.80 21.83
CA LEU A 283 -8.56 21.62 20.62
C LEU A 283 -8.34 20.76 19.37
N ALA A 284 -7.39 19.84 19.41
CA ALA A 284 -7.11 18.95 18.31
C ALA A 284 -8.32 18.07 17.96
N SER A 285 -9.03 17.53 18.93
CA SER A 285 -10.27 16.76 18.74
C SER A 285 -11.37 17.60 18.07
N SER A 286 -11.52 18.85 18.52
CA SER A 286 -12.50 19.78 17.95
C SER A 286 -12.15 20.12 16.47
N VAL A 287 -10.88 20.42 16.19
CA VAL A 287 -10.41 20.69 14.82
C VAL A 287 -10.58 19.48 13.92
N PHE A 288 -10.25 18.26 14.40
CA PHE A 288 -10.46 17.03 13.66
C PHE A 288 -11.93 16.86 13.26
N SER A 289 -12.85 16.99 14.21
CA SER A 289 -14.29 16.88 13.95
C SER A 289 -14.84 17.97 13.01
N LEU A 290 -14.35 19.20 13.12
CA LEU A 290 -14.74 20.29 12.24
C LEU A 290 -14.21 20.10 10.82
N THR A 291 -12.98 19.64 10.68
CA THR A 291 -12.35 19.35 9.39
C THR A 291 -13.15 18.30 8.59
N GLU A 292 -13.68 17.26 9.27
CA GLU A 292 -14.55 16.28 8.62
C GLU A 292 -15.89 16.83 8.15
N LYS A 293 -16.42 17.84 8.84
CA LYS A 293 -17.75 18.39 8.56
C LYS A 293 -17.73 19.53 7.56
N ILE A 294 -16.68 20.34 7.57
CA ILE A 294 -16.59 21.57 6.79
C ILE A 294 -15.86 21.31 5.47
N GLY A 295 -14.73 20.59 5.49
CA GLY A 295 -13.91 20.36 4.30
C GLY A 295 -13.06 21.57 3.90
N MET A 296 -12.42 21.46 2.72
CA MET A 296 -11.62 22.54 2.13
C MET A 296 -12.52 23.47 1.30
N PRO A 297 -12.20 24.76 1.16
CA PRO A 297 -10.95 25.40 1.59
C PRO A 297 -10.92 25.90 3.05
N GLU A 298 -12.04 25.91 3.76
CA GLU A 298 -12.17 26.56 5.08
C GLU A 298 -11.37 25.81 6.17
N SER A 299 -11.25 24.48 6.09
CA SER A 299 -10.49 23.69 7.07
C SER A 299 -9.04 24.12 7.24
N ARG A 300 -8.44 24.78 6.23
CA ARG A 300 -7.07 25.33 6.32
C ARG A 300 -6.89 26.29 7.49
N ILE A 301 -7.95 27.06 7.84
CA ILE A 301 -7.89 28.07 8.91
C ILE A 301 -7.79 27.37 10.26
N MET A 302 -8.62 26.35 10.48
CA MET A 302 -8.63 25.59 11.73
C MET A 302 -7.36 24.76 11.91
N LEU A 303 -6.84 24.18 10.81
CA LEU A 303 -5.56 23.44 10.82
C LEU A 303 -4.39 24.38 11.15
N ALA A 304 -4.36 25.58 10.59
CA ALA A 304 -3.35 26.60 10.90
C ALA A 304 -3.43 27.04 12.37
N GLN A 305 -4.64 27.33 12.87
CA GLN A 305 -4.86 27.67 14.28
C GLN A 305 -4.33 26.58 15.21
N LEU A 306 -4.63 25.30 14.91
CA LEU A 306 -4.14 24.17 15.69
C LEU A 306 -2.61 24.06 15.63
N ALA A 307 -2.00 24.16 14.46
CA ALA A 307 -0.55 24.10 14.30
C ALA A 307 0.17 25.19 15.11
N ILE A 308 -0.31 26.43 15.07
CA ILE A 308 0.20 27.56 15.86
C ILE A 308 0.09 27.25 17.35
N TYR A 309 -1.12 26.83 17.79
CA TYR A 309 -1.36 26.54 19.20
C TYR A 309 -0.42 25.47 19.74
N LEU A 310 -0.25 24.38 18.98
CA LEU A 310 0.65 23.27 19.34
C LEU A 310 2.12 23.69 19.33
N ALA A 311 2.55 24.51 18.35
CA ALA A 311 3.92 25.01 18.28
C ALA A 311 4.25 25.92 19.48
N CYS A 312 3.32 26.76 19.92
CA CYS A 312 3.47 27.65 21.07
C CYS A 312 3.25 26.95 22.44
N SER A 313 2.74 25.72 22.45
CA SER A 313 2.48 24.99 23.72
C SER A 313 3.76 24.46 24.33
N PRO A 314 3.87 24.38 25.69
CA PRO A 314 4.96 23.68 26.35
C PRO A 314 4.96 22.19 25.93
N LYS A 315 6.14 21.60 25.84
CA LYS A 315 6.34 20.23 25.34
C LYS A 315 6.53 19.23 26.50
N SER A 316 5.88 18.09 26.42
CA SER A 316 6.07 16.95 27.33
C SER A 316 5.70 15.64 26.65
N ASN A 317 6.64 14.72 26.59
CA ASN A 317 6.45 13.38 26.05
C ASN A 317 6.22 12.32 27.17
N THR A 318 5.88 12.74 28.36
CA THR A 318 5.71 11.86 29.52
C THR A 318 4.64 10.79 29.32
N ALA A 319 3.59 11.09 28.54
CA ALA A 319 2.50 10.14 28.28
C ALA A 319 3.01 8.92 27.48
N ILE A 320 3.76 9.14 26.40
CA ILE A 320 4.31 8.06 25.58
C ILE A 320 5.38 7.28 26.36
N ILE A 321 6.31 7.97 27.02
CA ILE A 321 7.35 7.32 27.83
C ILE A 321 6.73 6.44 28.93
N ALA A 322 5.70 6.92 29.61
CA ALA A 322 5.05 6.19 30.70
C ALA A 322 4.34 4.93 30.22
N ILE A 323 3.64 4.98 29.09
CA ILE A 323 2.95 3.80 28.56
C ILE A 323 3.93 2.79 27.98
N ASP A 324 4.95 3.25 27.25
CA ASP A 324 5.96 2.36 26.65
C ASP A 324 6.76 1.61 27.73
N ALA A 325 7.12 2.27 28.82
CA ALA A 325 7.78 1.64 29.96
C ALA A 325 6.92 0.53 30.63
N ARG A 326 5.62 0.54 30.43
CA ARG A 326 4.69 -0.50 30.93
C ARG A 326 4.38 -1.58 29.91
N LEU A 327 4.41 -1.24 28.62
CA LEU A 327 4.17 -2.21 27.54
C LEU A 327 5.31 -3.21 27.39
N VAL A 328 6.56 -2.77 27.56
CA VAL A 328 7.75 -3.64 27.41
C VAL A 328 7.71 -4.86 28.34
N PRO A 329 7.44 -4.74 29.67
CA PRO A 329 7.31 -5.91 30.56
C PRO A 329 6.13 -6.82 30.19
N VAL A 330 4.98 -6.25 29.79
CA VAL A 330 3.79 -7.03 29.42
C VAL A 330 4.03 -7.86 28.18
N LEU A 331 4.68 -7.30 27.17
CA LEU A 331 5.02 -8.02 25.93
C LEU A 331 6.10 -9.09 26.13
N SER A 332 6.97 -8.95 27.14
CA SER A 332 7.97 -9.95 27.51
C SER A 332 7.39 -11.13 28.32
N LEU A 333 6.25 -10.96 29.00
CA LEU A 333 5.57 -12.01 29.74
C LEU A 333 4.63 -12.88 28.90
N SER A 334 4.38 -12.48 27.65
CA SER A 334 3.51 -13.18 26.69
C SER A 334 4.27 -14.03 25.65
N ARG A 335 5.54 -14.33 25.93
CA ARG A 335 6.37 -15.24 25.11
C ARG A 335 6.59 -16.57 25.82
#